data_e8321329f8ebfe43de1813bdade3f429
#
_entry.id   e8321329f8ebfe43de1813bdade3f429
#
_cell.length_a   1.000
_cell.length_b   1.000
_cell.length_c   1.000
_cell.angle_alpha   90.00
_cell.angle_beta   90.00
_cell.angle_gamma   90.00
#
_symmetry.space_group_name_H-M   'P 1'
#
loop_
_entity.id
_entity.type
_entity.pdbx_description
1 polymer ?
#
loop_
_entity_poly.entity_id
_entity_poly.type
_entity_poly.pdbx_seq_one_letter_code
_entity_poly.pdbx_strand_id
1 'polypeptide(L)'
;GALEALMNLMHGFGVLADPMNIVYMFVGITLGVLIGVLPGLGGANGVAILLPLTFSMSPTSAIIMLSCIYWGALFGGAITSVLFNIPGEPWSVATTFDGHPMAQQGRAGEALTAAFTSSFFGAFLAVVLITFLAPVIAGFALRFGPAEFFAVQLLTFCSFVGMGKESPFKVLTAMMLGFALAAVGLDTVTGQLRMTFGTIEDGNEDDAYAHCKLIIMWGWNPAYTFHGGNTFYYMR
;
A
#
# COMPACT_ATOMS: atom_id res chain seq x y z
N GLY A 1 -11.37 -26.60 -9.31
CA GLY A 1 -10.22 -27.33 -8.78
C GLY A 1 -8.90 -26.92 -9.43
N ALA A 2 -7.80 -27.68 -9.23
CA ALA A 2 -6.47 -27.33 -9.74
C ALA A 2 -6.41 -27.15 -11.26
N LEU A 3 -7.16 -27.97 -12.01
CA LEU A 3 -7.25 -27.87 -13.48
C LEU A 3 -7.91 -26.55 -13.91
N GLU A 4 -8.92 -26.11 -13.24
CA GLU A 4 -9.61 -24.84 -13.48
C GLU A 4 -8.69 -23.65 -13.18
N ALA A 5 -7.94 -23.70 -12.06
CA ALA A 5 -6.93 -22.70 -11.74
C ALA A 5 -5.84 -22.62 -12.83
N LEU A 6 -5.41 -23.76 -13.37
CA LEU A 6 -4.44 -23.81 -14.47
C LEU A 6 -5.01 -23.23 -15.76
N MET A 7 -6.26 -23.55 -16.10
CA MET A 7 -6.93 -22.98 -17.28
C MET A 7 -7.10 -21.47 -17.16
N ASN A 8 -7.49 -20.99 -15.99
CA ASN A 8 -7.60 -19.55 -15.72
C ASN A 8 -6.25 -18.85 -15.82
N LEU A 9 -5.18 -19.47 -15.35
CA LEU A 9 -3.82 -18.96 -15.49
C LEU A 9 -3.40 -18.84 -16.97
N MET A 10 -3.66 -19.89 -17.76
CA MET A 10 -3.37 -19.88 -19.20
C MET A 10 -4.18 -18.82 -19.94
N HIS A 11 -5.45 -18.65 -19.58
CA HIS A 11 -6.27 -17.57 -20.13
C HIS A 11 -5.70 -16.19 -19.77
N GLY A 12 -5.23 -15.99 -18.52
CA GLY A 12 -4.57 -14.77 -18.08
C GLY A 12 -3.33 -14.43 -18.90
N PHE A 13 -2.49 -15.41 -19.24
CA PHE A 13 -1.36 -15.19 -20.14
C PHE A 13 -1.79 -14.75 -21.55
N GLY A 14 -2.90 -15.28 -22.06
CA GLY A 14 -3.48 -14.84 -23.33
C GLY A 14 -3.90 -13.37 -23.30
N VAL A 15 -4.50 -12.92 -22.20
CA VAL A 15 -4.88 -11.52 -22.01
C VAL A 15 -3.66 -10.60 -21.88
N LEU A 16 -2.61 -11.06 -21.19
CA LEU A 16 -1.35 -10.32 -21.09
C LEU A 16 -0.62 -10.17 -22.43
N ALA A 17 -0.79 -11.12 -23.33
CA ALA A 17 -0.16 -11.09 -24.66
C ALA A 17 -0.79 -10.08 -25.64
N ASP A 18 -1.90 -9.42 -25.26
CA ASP A 18 -2.45 -8.32 -26.04
C ASP A 18 -1.41 -7.20 -26.14
N PRO A 19 -1.07 -6.71 -27.36
CA PRO A 19 -0.07 -5.66 -27.55
C PRO A 19 -0.32 -4.40 -26.70
N MET A 20 -1.58 -4.04 -26.48
CA MET A 20 -1.92 -2.86 -25.68
C MET A 20 -1.63 -3.10 -24.20
N ASN A 21 -1.91 -4.30 -23.69
CA ASN A 21 -1.59 -4.65 -22.31
C ASN A 21 -0.08 -4.71 -22.08
N ILE A 22 0.69 -5.16 -23.07
CA ILE A 22 2.17 -5.13 -23.02
C ILE A 22 2.65 -3.67 -22.89
N VAL A 23 2.10 -2.74 -23.67
CA VAL A 23 2.44 -1.31 -23.55
C VAL A 23 2.10 -0.79 -22.15
N TYR A 24 0.93 -1.10 -21.63
CA TYR A 24 0.53 -0.69 -20.27
C TYR A 24 1.44 -1.28 -19.19
N MET A 25 1.92 -2.50 -19.36
CA MET A 25 2.92 -3.10 -18.47
C MET A 25 4.22 -2.31 -18.46
N PHE A 26 4.78 -1.98 -19.63
CA PHE A 26 6.02 -1.20 -19.72
C PHE A 26 5.87 0.20 -19.14
N VAL A 27 4.77 0.87 -19.45
CA VAL A 27 4.47 2.21 -18.91
C VAL A 27 4.30 2.11 -17.39
N GLY A 28 3.54 1.14 -16.91
CA GLY A 28 3.30 0.92 -15.48
C GLY A 28 4.59 0.63 -14.71
N ILE A 29 5.44 -0.26 -15.20
CA ILE A 29 6.73 -0.57 -14.56
C ILE A 29 7.62 0.68 -14.54
N THR A 30 7.72 1.41 -15.64
CA THR A 30 8.55 2.61 -15.71
C THR A 30 8.11 3.69 -14.73
N LEU A 31 6.80 4.00 -14.70
CA LEU A 31 6.23 4.95 -13.75
C LEU A 31 6.41 4.46 -12.31
N GLY A 32 6.22 3.17 -12.07
CA GLY A 32 6.43 2.56 -10.77
C GLY A 32 7.87 2.71 -10.28
N VAL A 33 8.86 2.39 -11.11
CA VAL A 33 10.29 2.56 -10.75
C VAL A 33 10.60 4.01 -10.42
N LEU A 34 10.09 4.97 -11.21
CA LEU A 34 10.27 6.39 -10.94
C LEU A 34 9.70 6.80 -9.57
N ILE A 35 8.51 6.30 -9.24
CA ILE A 35 7.89 6.54 -7.93
C ILE A 35 8.68 5.88 -6.80
N GLY A 36 9.13 4.66 -7.00
CA GLY A 36 9.88 3.90 -6.00
C GLY A 36 11.25 4.49 -5.67
N VAL A 37 11.87 5.18 -6.63
CA VAL A 37 13.11 5.94 -6.40
C VAL A 37 12.88 7.15 -5.49
N LEU A 38 11.64 7.63 -5.36
CA LEU A 38 11.30 8.75 -4.48
C LEU A 38 11.02 8.24 -3.06
N PRO A 39 11.93 8.48 -2.08
CA PRO A 39 11.76 7.96 -0.73
C PRO A 39 10.47 8.46 -0.08
N GLY A 40 9.73 7.55 0.55
CA GLY A 40 8.50 7.86 1.29
C GLY A 40 7.22 7.90 0.46
N LEU A 41 7.29 7.87 -0.89
CA LEU A 41 6.09 7.76 -1.70
C LEU A 41 5.50 6.34 -1.65
N GLY A 42 6.32 5.33 -1.85
CA GLY A 42 5.90 3.94 -1.80
C GLY A 42 4.94 3.49 -2.90
N GLY A 43 4.87 2.18 -3.13
CA GLY A 43 4.06 1.60 -4.20
C GLY A 43 2.56 1.85 -4.03
N ALA A 44 2.05 1.77 -2.81
CA ALA A 44 0.62 1.97 -2.52
C ALA A 44 0.18 3.41 -2.83
N ASN A 45 0.98 4.40 -2.41
CA ASN A 45 0.70 5.81 -2.71
C ASN A 45 0.86 6.09 -4.20
N GLY A 46 1.84 5.46 -4.87
CA GLY A 46 2.01 5.56 -6.30
C GLY A 46 0.80 5.07 -7.08
N VAL A 47 0.23 3.93 -6.69
CA VAL A 47 -1.02 3.41 -7.26
C VAL A 47 -2.16 4.39 -7.02
N ALA A 48 -2.31 4.92 -5.80
CA ALA A 48 -3.38 5.87 -5.48
C ALA A 48 -3.29 7.18 -6.30
N ILE A 49 -2.09 7.72 -6.48
CA ILE A 49 -1.84 8.95 -7.25
C ILE A 49 -2.13 8.72 -8.74
N LEU A 50 -1.77 7.55 -9.29
CA LEU A 50 -1.92 7.23 -10.70
C LEU A 50 -3.25 6.54 -11.04
N LEU A 51 -4.09 6.24 -10.05
CA LEU A 51 -5.41 5.65 -10.26
C LEU A 51 -6.26 6.42 -11.28
N PRO A 52 -6.33 7.77 -11.27
CA PRO A 52 -7.11 8.52 -12.25
C PRO A 52 -6.70 8.27 -13.70
N LEU A 53 -5.43 7.93 -13.95
CA LEU A 53 -4.92 7.62 -15.29
C LEU A 53 -5.62 6.39 -15.91
N THR A 54 -6.14 5.50 -15.07
CA THR A 54 -6.77 4.25 -15.50
C THR A 54 -8.28 4.35 -15.74
N PHE A 55 -8.92 5.50 -15.46
CA PHE A 55 -10.38 5.64 -15.57
C PHE A 55 -10.92 5.49 -17.00
N SER A 56 -10.10 5.74 -18.01
CA SER A 56 -10.47 5.55 -19.43
C SER A 56 -10.12 4.16 -19.97
N MET A 57 -9.54 3.30 -19.13
CA MET A 57 -9.05 1.98 -19.56
C MET A 57 -10.08 0.89 -19.25
N SER A 58 -9.95 -0.26 -19.92
CA SER A 58 -10.70 -1.46 -19.52
C SER A 58 -10.30 -1.88 -18.09
N PRO A 59 -11.21 -2.44 -17.27
CA PRO A 59 -10.87 -2.86 -15.91
C PRO A 59 -9.67 -3.80 -15.84
N THR A 60 -9.54 -4.71 -16.78
CA THR A 60 -8.42 -5.66 -16.86
C THR A 60 -7.11 -4.93 -17.13
N SER A 61 -7.07 -4.04 -18.12
CA SER A 61 -5.88 -3.26 -18.46
C SER A 61 -5.49 -2.31 -17.32
N ALA A 62 -6.46 -1.72 -16.63
CA ALA A 62 -6.24 -0.88 -15.46
C ALA A 62 -5.56 -1.66 -14.32
N ILE A 63 -6.05 -2.86 -13.99
CA ILE A 63 -5.45 -3.72 -12.98
C ILE A 63 -4.02 -4.13 -13.35
N ILE A 64 -3.79 -4.48 -14.63
CA ILE A 64 -2.46 -4.81 -15.14
C ILE A 64 -1.51 -3.63 -14.92
N MET A 65 -1.89 -2.44 -15.37
CA MET A 65 -1.06 -1.24 -15.25
C MET A 65 -0.79 -0.86 -13.79
N LEU A 66 -1.80 -0.84 -12.93
CA LEU A 66 -1.66 -0.50 -11.51
C LEU A 66 -0.79 -1.52 -10.76
N SER A 67 -0.94 -2.80 -11.08
CA SER A 67 -0.08 -3.86 -10.53
C SER A 67 1.37 -3.66 -10.94
N CYS A 68 1.62 -3.30 -12.20
CA CYS A 68 2.96 -3.02 -12.70
C CYS A 68 3.56 -1.76 -12.06
N ILE A 69 2.76 -0.72 -11.78
CA ILE A 69 3.20 0.46 -11.02
C ILE A 69 3.64 0.03 -9.61
N TYR A 70 2.84 -0.78 -8.93
CA TYR A 70 3.17 -1.25 -7.59
C TYR A 70 4.47 -2.06 -7.57
N TRP A 71 4.59 -3.04 -8.45
CA TRP A 71 5.81 -3.85 -8.58
C TRP A 71 7.03 -3.02 -8.98
N GLY A 72 6.86 -2.10 -9.92
CA GLY A 72 7.93 -1.17 -10.33
C GLY A 72 8.44 -0.33 -9.17
N ALA A 73 7.55 0.14 -8.30
CA ALA A 73 7.92 0.92 -7.13
C ALA A 73 8.76 0.11 -6.13
N LEU A 74 8.45 -1.19 -5.94
CA LEU A 74 9.25 -2.07 -5.11
C LEU A 74 10.71 -2.18 -5.62
N PHE A 75 10.89 -2.30 -6.93
CA PHE A 75 12.22 -2.31 -7.55
C PHE A 75 12.94 -0.96 -7.43
N GLY A 76 12.20 0.14 -7.62
CA GLY A 76 12.73 1.50 -7.45
C GLY A 76 13.29 1.73 -6.05
N GLY A 77 12.59 1.26 -5.02
CA GLY A 77 13.04 1.34 -3.63
C GLY A 77 14.35 0.57 -3.34
N ALA A 78 14.57 -0.55 -4.04
CA ALA A 78 15.83 -1.29 -3.92
C ALA A 78 17.01 -0.50 -4.50
N ILE A 79 16.79 0.28 -5.58
CA ILE A 79 17.85 1.10 -6.19
C ILE A 79 18.37 2.14 -5.20
N THR A 80 17.48 2.90 -4.56
CA THR A 80 17.88 3.92 -3.59
C THR A 80 18.48 3.32 -2.32
N SER A 81 17.98 2.16 -1.90
CA SER A 81 18.53 1.42 -0.77
C SER A 81 19.98 1.02 -0.99
N VAL A 82 20.31 0.49 -2.16
CA VAL A 82 21.67 0.06 -2.52
C VAL A 82 22.58 1.25 -2.75
N LEU A 83 22.15 2.23 -3.54
CA LEU A 83 23.04 3.33 -3.97
C LEU A 83 23.21 4.39 -2.89
N PHE A 84 22.15 4.76 -2.18
CA PHE A 84 22.17 5.93 -1.30
C PHE A 84 21.97 5.59 0.18
N ASN A 85 21.80 4.31 0.53
CA ASN A 85 21.44 3.88 1.88
C ASN A 85 20.12 4.51 2.39
N ILE A 86 19.22 4.82 1.46
CA ILE A 86 17.93 5.42 1.77
C ILE A 86 16.86 4.42 1.32
N PRO A 87 16.20 3.70 2.27
CA PRO A 87 15.16 2.77 1.91
C PRO A 87 13.96 3.53 1.31
N GLY A 88 13.59 3.19 0.09
CA GLY A 88 12.41 3.76 -0.56
C GLY A 88 11.12 3.32 0.12
N GLU A 89 11.13 2.09 0.67
CA GLU A 89 10.00 1.48 1.37
C GLU A 89 10.48 0.70 2.61
N PRO A 90 9.60 0.45 3.61
CA PRO A 90 10.01 -0.20 4.87
C PRO A 90 10.72 -1.56 4.68
N TRP A 91 10.27 -2.36 3.73
CA TRP A 91 10.88 -3.68 3.47
C TRP A 91 12.21 -3.60 2.71
N SER A 92 12.49 -2.51 2.03
CA SER A 92 13.78 -2.31 1.35
C SER A 92 14.92 -1.96 2.32
N VAL A 93 14.64 -1.77 3.61
CA VAL A 93 15.65 -1.58 4.66
C VAL A 93 16.63 -2.74 4.69
N ALA A 94 16.16 -3.99 4.56
CA ALA A 94 17.04 -5.14 4.55
C ALA A 94 18.11 -5.08 3.44
N THR A 95 17.76 -4.50 2.29
CA THR A 95 18.67 -4.35 1.15
C THR A 95 19.80 -3.36 1.44
N THR A 96 19.62 -2.44 2.40
CA THR A 96 20.68 -1.49 2.78
C THR A 96 21.84 -2.16 3.52
N PHE A 97 21.59 -3.24 4.27
CA PHE A 97 22.59 -3.85 5.16
C PHE A 97 23.77 -4.45 4.38
N ASP A 98 23.50 -5.11 3.28
CA ASP A 98 24.54 -5.74 2.46
C ASP A 98 24.74 -5.01 1.12
N GLY A 99 23.63 -4.51 0.53
CA GLY A 99 23.67 -3.88 -0.78
C GLY A 99 24.44 -2.55 -0.79
N HIS A 100 24.26 -1.71 0.23
CA HIS A 100 24.97 -0.43 0.29
C HIS A 100 26.49 -0.59 0.53
N PRO A 101 26.98 -1.44 1.45
CA PRO A 101 28.39 -1.74 1.57
C PRO A 101 29.04 -2.28 0.28
N MET A 102 28.30 -3.11 -0.48
CA MET A 102 28.76 -3.54 -1.81
C MET A 102 28.86 -2.39 -2.78
N ALA A 103 27.91 -1.46 -2.78
CA ALA A 103 27.94 -0.27 -3.61
C ALA A 103 29.14 0.64 -3.29
N GLN A 104 29.47 0.82 -2.01
CA GLN A 104 30.65 1.55 -1.56
C GLN A 104 31.97 0.92 -2.04
N GLN A 105 31.98 -0.39 -2.23
CA GLN A 105 33.11 -1.14 -2.80
C GLN A 105 33.17 -1.06 -4.35
N GLY A 106 32.28 -0.28 -5.00
CA GLY A 106 32.20 -0.21 -6.45
C GLY A 106 31.42 -1.37 -7.09
N ARG A 107 30.78 -2.23 -6.30
CA ARG A 107 30.03 -3.42 -6.75
C ARG A 107 28.52 -3.23 -6.75
N ALA A 108 28.05 -1.99 -6.98
CA ALA A 108 26.62 -1.67 -6.96
C ALA A 108 25.83 -2.47 -8.00
N GLY A 109 26.40 -2.71 -9.19
CA GLY A 109 25.75 -3.50 -10.23
C GLY A 109 25.49 -4.95 -9.81
N GLU A 110 26.42 -5.55 -9.09
CA GLU A 110 26.24 -6.93 -8.55
C GLU A 110 25.15 -6.95 -7.50
N ALA A 111 25.12 -5.98 -6.58
CA ALA A 111 24.09 -5.87 -5.54
C ALA A 111 22.70 -5.70 -6.13
N LEU A 112 22.55 -4.81 -7.12
CA LEU A 112 21.27 -4.60 -7.81
C LEU A 112 20.85 -5.83 -8.61
N THR A 113 21.77 -6.49 -9.30
CA THR A 113 21.47 -7.70 -10.05
C THR A 113 21.02 -8.82 -9.11
N ALA A 114 21.68 -8.99 -7.96
CA ALA A 114 21.27 -9.97 -6.96
C ALA A 114 19.88 -9.66 -6.41
N ALA A 115 19.60 -8.38 -6.08
CA ALA A 115 18.30 -7.95 -5.56
C ALA A 115 17.18 -8.21 -6.58
N PHE A 116 17.37 -7.84 -7.83
CA PHE A 116 16.36 -8.04 -8.89
C PHE A 116 16.16 -9.51 -9.23
N THR A 117 17.23 -10.28 -9.30
CA THR A 117 17.15 -11.71 -9.61
C THR A 117 16.43 -12.47 -8.48
N SER A 118 16.79 -12.22 -7.24
CA SER A 118 16.10 -12.84 -6.09
C SER A 118 14.65 -12.44 -6.01
N SER A 119 14.32 -11.19 -6.29
CA SER A 119 12.93 -10.69 -6.36
C SER A 119 12.14 -11.36 -7.47
N PHE A 120 12.75 -11.59 -8.63
CA PHE A 120 12.09 -12.32 -9.73
C PHE A 120 11.73 -13.75 -9.32
N PHE A 121 12.66 -14.49 -8.75
CA PHE A 121 12.40 -15.86 -8.31
C PHE A 121 11.38 -15.90 -7.17
N GLY A 122 11.49 -14.96 -6.22
CA GLY A 122 10.53 -14.82 -5.12
C GLY A 122 9.12 -14.51 -5.63
N ALA A 123 8.98 -13.58 -6.55
CA ALA A 123 7.71 -13.22 -7.16
C ALA A 123 7.11 -14.39 -7.97
N PHE A 124 7.93 -15.08 -8.75
CA PHE A 124 7.49 -16.24 -9.51
C PHE A 124 6.95 -17.36 -8.59
N LEU A 125 7.71 -17.69 -7.55
CA LEU A 125 7.28 -18.65 -6.54
C LEU A 125 5.99 -18.23 -5.85
N ALA A 126 5.89 -16.94 -5.48
CA ALA A 126 4.70 -16.38 -4.84
C ALA A 126 3.45 -16.48 -5.74
N VAL A 127 3.58 -16.20 -7.04
CA VAL A 127 2.47 -16.34 -8.00
C VAL A 127 2.02 -17.79 -8.10
N VAL A 128 2.96 -18.74 -8.19
CA VAL A 128 2.62 -20.17 -8.20
C VAL A 128 1.91 -20.57 -6.92
N LEU A 129 2.46 -20.19 -5.77
CA LEU A 129 1.85 -20.52 -4.48
C LEU A 129 0.45 -19.92 -4.35
N ILE A 130 0.26 -18.63 -4.66
CA ILE A 130 -1.04 -17.98 -4.52
C ILE A 130 -2.08 -18.59 -5.45
N THR A 131 -1.70 -18.99 -6.67
CA THR A 131 -2.62 -19.62 -7.63
C THR A 131 -3.25 -20.90 -7.06
N PHE A 132 -2.47 -21.71 -6.37
CA PHE A 132 -2.96 -22.97 -5.80
C PHE A 132 -3.49 -22.84 -4.36
N LEU A 133 -2.92 -21.96 -3.56
CA LEU A 133 -3.28 -21.81 -2.14
C LEU A 133 -4.37 -20.75 -1.90
N ALA A 134 -4.61 -19.81 -2.84
CA ALA A 134 -5.57 -18.73 -2.64
C ALA A 134 -6.96 -19.23 -2.17
N PRO A 135 -7.56 -20.27 -2.73
CA PRO A 135 -8.86 -20.74 -2.27
C PRO A 135 -8.85 -21.23 -0.81
N VAL A 136 -7.75 -21.89 -0.41
CA VAL A 136 -7.57 -22.41 0.96
C VAL A 136 -7.34 -21.26 1.94
N ILE A 137 -6.47 -20.33 1.57
CA ILE A 137 -6.15 -19.15 2.38
C ILE A 137 -7.38 -18.25 2.51
N ALA A 138 -8.14 -18.04 1.43
CA ALA A 138 -9.38 -17.26 1.47
C ALA A 138 -10.40 -17.88 2.43
N GLY A 139 -10.59 -19.20 2.36
CA GLY A 139 -11.49 -19.91 3.27
C GLY A 139 -11.09 -19.79 4.75
N PHE A 140 -9.80 -19.69 5.04
CA PHE A 140 -9.29 -19.44 6.38
C PHE A 140 -9.42 -17.96 6.77
N ALA A 141 -9.01 -17.04 5.87
CA ALA A 141 -9.05 -15.60 6.12
C ALA A 141 -10.47 -15.08 6.36
N LEU A 142 -11.47 -15.63 5.67
CA LEU A 142 -12.88 -15.27 5.88
C LEU A 142 -13.45 -15.69 7.24
N ARG A 143 -12.73 -16.53 7.99
CA ARG A 143 -13.10 -16.88 9.38
C ARG A 143 -12.58 -15.90 10.41
N PHE A 144 -11.68 -14.99 9.99
CA PHE A 144 -11.16 -13.96 10.87
C PHE A 144 -12.21 -12.88 11.08
N GLY A 145 -12.68 -12.78 12.31
CA GLY A 145 -13.55 -11.71 12.76
C GLY A 145 -12.76 -10.55 13.39
N PRO A 146 -13.43 -9.52 13.88
CA PRO A 146 -12.79 -8.37 14.54
C PRO A 146 -11.91 -8.76 15.73
N ALA A 147 -12.28 -9.80 16.48
CA ALA A 147 -11.52 -10.26 17.63
C ALA A 147 -10.17 -10.88 17.24
N GLU A 148 -10.14 -11.66 16.16
CA GLU A 148 -8.91 -12.26 15.62
C GLU A 148 -7.99 -11.20 15.03
N PHE A 149 -8.54 -10.23 14.32
CA PHE A 149 -7.76 -9.08 13.84
C PHE A 149 -7.15 -8.28 14.99
N PHE A 150 -7.91 -8.04 16.06
CA PHE A 150 -7.38 -7.38 17.25
C PHE A 150 -6.23 -8.18 17.90
N ALA A 151 -6.39 -9.50 18.01
CA ALA A 151 -5.36 -10.37 18.56
C ALA A 151 -4.05 -10.33 17.73
N VAL A 152 -4.17 -10.37 16.39
CA VAL A 152 -3.01 -10.26 15.47
C VAL A 152 -2.33 -8.90 15.60
N GLN A 153 -3.11 -7.82 15.68
CA GLN A 153 -2.58 -6.47 15.89
C GLN A 153 -1.84 -6.38 17.23
N LEU A 154 -2.43 -6.89 18.30
CA LEU A 154 -1.79 -6.91 19.62
C LEU A 154 -0.48 -7.69 19.61
N LEU A 155 -0.45 -8.86 18.96
CA LEU A 155 0.78 -9.65 18.80
C LEU A 155 1.84 -8.85 18.04
N THR A 156 1.46 -8.15 16.99
CA THR A 156 2.37 -7.30 16.21
C THR A 156 2.98 -6.20 17.08
N PHE A 157 2.16 -5.52 17.89
CA PHE A 157 2.65 -4.49 18.82
C PHE A 157 3.58 -5.05 19.88
N CYS A 158 3.25 -6.17 20.48
CA CYS A 158 4.12 -6.84 21.45
C CYS A 158 5.47 -7.21 20.81
N SER A 159 5.46 -7.65 19.56
CA SER A 159 6.69 -7.96 18.82
C SER A 159 7.56 -6.71 18.60
N PHE A 160 6.97 -5.58 18.23
CA PHE A 160 7.72 -4.32 18.09
C PHE A 160 8.33 -3.85 19.41
N VAL A 161 7.59 -3.95 20.52
CA VAL A 161 8.12 -3.63 21.85
C VAL A 161 9.27 -4.55 22.23
N GLY A 162 9.17 -5.85 21.90
CA GLY A 162 10.19 -6.85 22.21
C GLY A 162 11.45 -6.74 21.35
N MET A 163 11.35 -6.26 20.11
CA MET A 163 12.48 -6.11 19.19
C MET A 163 13.26 -4.80 19.38
N GLY A 164 12.67 -3.82 20.02
CA GLY A 164 13.30 -2.51 20.24
C GLY A 164 14.47 -2.58 21.21
N LYS A 165 15.61 -1.94 20.86
CA LYS A 165 16.74 -1.72 21.77
C LYS A 165 16.47 -0.58 22.77
N GLU A 166 15.43 0.18 22.55
CA GLU A 166 14.99 1.30 23.38
C GLU A 166 14.12 0.84 24.55
N SER A 167 13.96 1.72 25.54
CA SER A 167 13.12 1.38 26.70
C SER A 167 11.66 1.13 26.25
N PRO A 168 10.98 0.09 26.77
CA PRO A 168 9.61 -0.25 26.38
C PRO A 168 8.64 0.92 26.49
N PHE A 169 8.83 1.81 27.47
CA PHE A 169 7.97 2.99 27.65
C PHE A 169 8.09 3.99 26.49
N LYS A 170 9.28 4.20 25.92
CA LYS A 170 9.45 5.08 24.75
C LYS A 170 8.75 4.50 23.53
N VAL A 171 8.91 3.20 23.29
CA VAL A 171 8.26 2.49 22.19
C VAL A 171 6.75 2.56 22.33
N LEU A 172 6.21 2.29 23.52
CA LEU A 172 4.79 2.37 23.80
C LEU A 172 4.24 3.79 23.61
N THR A 173 4.95 4.81 24.08
CA THR A 173 4.55 6.22 23.91
C THR A 173 4.53 6.59 22.42
N ALA A 174 5.54 6.21 21.65
CA ALA A 174 5.59 6.45 20.21
C ALA A 174 4.46 5.74 19.46
N MET A 175 4.14 4.50 19.86
CA MET A 175 3.03 3.75 19.30
C MET A 175 1.69 4.40 19.61
N MET A 176 1.45 4.82 20.86
CA MET A 176 0.20 5.49 21.25
C MET A 176 0.02 6.82 20.52
N LEU A 177 1.13 7.58 20.34
CA LEU A 177 1.11 8.80 19.53
C LEU A 177 0.77 8.49 18.06
N GLY A 178 1.37 7.44 17.50
CA GLY A 178 1.06 6.97 16.15
C GLY A 178 -0.40 6.57 15.98
N PHE A 179 -0.98 5.87 16.95
CA PHE A 179 -2.41 5.55 16.98
C PHE A 179 -3.30 6.78 17.04
N ALA A 180 -2.96 7.74 17.89
CA ALA A 180 -3.71 8.97 18.00
C ALA A 180 -3.72 9.75 16.67
N LEU A 181 -2.58 9.79 15.97
CA LEU A 181 -2.48 10.40 14.64
C LEU A 181 -3.22 9.58 13.56
N ALA A 182 -3.12 8.25 13.61
CA ALA A 182 -3.78 7.36 12.64
C ALA A 182 -5.32 7.31 12.84
N ALA A 183 -5.80 7.70 14.02
CA ALA A 183 -7.24 7.79 14.28
C ALA A 183 -7.91 8.97 13.55
N VAL A 184 -7.13 9.91 13.02
CA VAL A 184 -7.64 11.08 12.28
C VAL A 184 -7.59 10.82 10.78
N GLY A 185 -8.67 11.11 10.07
CA GLY A 185 -8.74 11.01 8.61
C GLY A 185 -9.74 9.98 8.10
N LEU A 186 -9.55 9.56 6.85
CA LEU A 186 -10.38 8.57 6.18
C LEU A 186 -9.78 7.17 6.34
N ASP A 187 -10.64 6.20 6.56
CA ASP A 187 -10.26 4.80 6.46
C ASP A 187 -10.02 4.45 4.99
N THR A 188 -8.82 3.97 4.70
CA THR A 188 -8.42 3.63 3.32
C THR A 188 -9.12 2.39 2.77
N VAL A 189 -9.71 1.56 3.63
CA VAL A 189 -10.39 0.32 3.24
C VAL A 189 -11.89 0.54 3.08
N THR A 190 -12.53 1.21 4.05
CA THR A 190 -13.97 1.44 4.06
C THR A 190 -14.39 2.77 3.48
N GLY A 191 -13.45 3.73 3.36
CA GLY A 191 -13.74 5.10 2.95
C GLY A 191 -14.47 5.93 4.01
N GLN A 192 -14.71 5.36 5.18
CA GLN A 192 -15.39 6.05 6.28
C GLN A 192 -14.45 6.98 7.03
N LEU A 193 -15.00 8.06 7.58
CA LEU A 193 -14.27 8.94 8.49
C LEU A 193 -13.95 8.20 9.79
N ARG A 194 -12.66 8.15 10.16
CA ARG A 194 -12.23 7.51 11.41
C ARG A 194 -12.59 8.41 12.59
N MET A 195 -11.84 9.46 12.79
CA MET A 195 -12.12 10.49 13.79
C MET A 195 -12.03 11.85 13.13
N THR A 196 -13.05 12.67 13.30
CA THR A 196 -12.97 14.11 13.04
C THR A 196 -13.12 14.83 14.36
N PHE A 197 -12.40 15.92 14.53
CA PHE A 197 -12.60 16.75 15.72
C PHE A 197 -14.02 17.31 15.69
N GLY A 198 -14.89 16.78 16.55
CA GLY A 198 -16.27 17.20 16.69
C GLY A 198 -17.32 16.18 16.22
N THR A 199 -16.94 15.09 15.53
CA THR A 199 -17.87 14.04 15.13
C THR A 199 -17.30 12.69 15.45
N ILE A 200 -18.00 11.91 16.27
CA ILE A 200 -17.58 10.55 16.69
C ILE A 200 -18.41 9.47 15.98
N GLU A 201 -19.53 9.85 15.36
CA GLU A 201 -20.47 8.90 14.76
C GLU A 201 -20.68 9.15 13.29
N ASP A 202 -20.83 8.07 12.51
CA ASP A 202 -21.44 8.09 11.19
C ASP A 202 -22.85 8.70 11.32
N GLY A 203 -23.06 9.85 10.73
CA GLY A 203 -24.36 10.48 10.71
C GLY A 203 -24.54 11.68 11.62
N ASN A 204 -23.48 12.35 12.05
CA ASN A 204 -23.66 13.72 12.53
C ASN A 204 -24.31 14.56 11.43
N GLU A 205 -25.46 15.10 11.73
CA GLU A 205 -26.16 16.00 10.82
C GLU A 205 -25.29 17.22 10.53
N ASP A 206 -25.45 17.82 9.36
CA ASP A 206 -24.71 19.00 8.91
C ASP A 206 -24.81 20.18 9.90
N ASP A 207 -25.86 20.22 10.70
CA ASP A 207 -26.07 21.18 11.78
C ASP A 207 -24.97 21.15 12.83
N ALA A 208 -24.36 20.00 13.09
CA ALA A 208 -23.28 19.87 14.06
C ALA A 208 -22.05 20.69 13.67
N TYR A 209 -21.77 20.83 12.38
CA TYR A 209 -20.65 21.63 11.88
C TYR A 209 -20.86 23.14 12.08
N ALA A 210 -22.11 23.59 12.04
CA ALA A 210 -22.45 25.00 12.24
C ALA A 210 -22.14 25.49 13.68
N HIS A 211 -22.12 24.57 14.64
CA HIS A 211 -21.87 24.85 16.06
C HIS A 211 -20.44 24.55 16.50
N CYS A 212 -19.61 23.98 15.63
CA CYS A 212 -18.21 23.72 15.95
C CYS A 212 -17.38 25.02 15.97
N LYS A 213 -16.58 25.20 17.02
CA LYS A 213 -15.64 26.34 17.13
C LYS A 213 -14.41 26.18 16.24
N LEU A 214 -14.08 24.93 15.86
CA LEU A 214 -12.94 24.61 15.03
C LEU A 214 -13.29 23.40 14.17
N ILE A 215 -13.10 23.52 12.85
CA ILE A 215 -13.21 22.44 11.88
C ILE A 215 -11.85 22.25 11.21
N ILE A 216 -11.24 21.09 11.39
CA ILE A 216 -10.00 20.73 10.70
C ILE A 216 -10.35 19.86 9.50
N MET A 217 -10.24 20.40 8.30
CA MET A 217 -10.50 19.70 7.05
C MET A 217 -9.25 18.96 6.59
N TRP A 218 -9.01 17.81 7.16
CA TRP A 218 -7.90 16.94 6.75
C TRP A 218 -8.39 15.88 5.77
N GLY A 219 -8.15 16.10 4.49
CA GLY A 219 -8.58 15.18 3.44
C GLY A 219 -10.09 15.19 3.15
N TRP A 220 -10.84 16.09 3.78
CA TRP A 220 -12.26 16.28 3.54
C TRP A 220 -12.48 17.57 2.75
N ASN A 221 -13.18 17.46 1.62
CA ASN A 221 -13.58 18.60 0.85
C ASN A 221 -15.12 18.65 0.77
N PRO A 222 -15.78 19.55 1.50
CA PRO A 222 -17.23 19.59 1.58
C PRO A 222 -17.92 19.89 0.25
N ALA A 223 -17.18 20.41 -0.74
CA ALA A 223 -17.70 20.63 -2.09
C ALA A 223 -17.86 19.32 -2.90
N TYR A 224 -17.10 18.28 -2.55
CA TYR A 224 -17.10 16.99 -3.27
C TYR A 224 -17.58 15.82 -2.43
N THR A 225 -17.61 15.97 -1.11
CA THR A 225 -18.08 14.92 -0.21
C THR A 225 -19.57 15.10 0.01
N PHE A 226 -20.37 14.38 -0.74
CA PHE A 226 -21.82 14.41 -0.64
C PHE A 226 -22.30 13.56 0.53
N HIS A 227 -22.53 14.20 1.67
CA HIS A 227 -23.40 13.66 2.70
C HIS A 227 -24.32 14.78 3.18
N GLY A 228 -25.56 14.78 2.71
CA GLY A 228 -26.57 15.77 3.05
C GLY A 228 -26.50 17.05 2.19
N GLY A 229 -27.61 17.44 1.60
CA GLY A 229 -27.70 18.56 0.66
C GLY A 229 -27.43 19.95 1.23
N ASN A 230 -27.12 20.08 2.53
CA ASN A 230 -27.02 21.37 3.23
C ASN A 230 -25.61 21.76 3.66
N THR A 231 -24.60 20.88 3.50
CA THR A 231 -23.22 21.17 3.95
C THR A 231 -22.66 22.46 3.32
N PHE A 232 -23.07 22.77 2.12
CA PHE A 232 -22.65 24.00 1.42
C PHE A 232 -23.31 25.29 1.97
N TYR A 233 -24.45 25.14 2.61
CA TYR A 233 -25.21 26.27 3.15
C TYR A 233 -24.61 26.81 4.45
N TYR A 234 -24.08 25.92 5.28
CA TYR A 234 -23.51 26.27 6.58
C TYR A 234 -22.05 26.73 6.52
N MET A 235 -21.39 26.57 5.38
CA MET A 235 -19.99 26.97 5.19
C MET A 235 -19.81 28.36 4.56
N ARG A 236 -20.90 29.12 4.42
CA ARG A 236 -20.88 30.52 3.95
C ARG A 236 -20.67 31.52 5.10
#